data_71fb214736b15312cde59ec418517245
#
_entry.id   71fb214736b15312cde59ec418517245
#
_cell.length_a   1.000
_cell.length_b   1.000
_cell.length_c   1.000
_cell.angle_alpha   90.00
_cell.angle_beta   90.00
_cell.angle_gamma   90.00
#
_symmetry.space_group_name_H-M   'P 1'
#
loop_
_entity.id
_entity.type
_entity.pdbx_description
1 polymer ?
#
loop_
_entity_poly.entity_id
_entity_poly.type
_entity_poly.pdbx_seq_one_letter_code
_entity_poly.pdbx_strand_id
1 'polypeptide(L)'
;MAMIGNPPIVFLDEPSTGVDPKAKRFMWTIVSKISTMRKKSVVILTTHSMEEAEALCTKMGIMVGGRFKCFGSSQHIKDKYGTGYEVEIKVRTLSENEVTKIKADIDVDQSKINIFYMIR
;
A
#
# COMPACT_ATOMS: atom_id res chain seq x y z
N MET A 1 -1.74 24.29 2.29
CA MET A 1 -1.01 25.47 1.78
C MET A 1 -0.42 25.23 0.38
N ALA A 2 0.28 24.13 0.10
CA ALA A 2 0.92 23.88 -1.22
C ALA A 2 -0.03 23.89 -2.45
N MET A 3 -1.32 23.81 -2.25
CA MET A 3 -2.33 23.71 -3.31
C MET A 3 -3.06 25.05 -3.62
N ILE A 4 -2.69 26.13 -2.95
CA ILE A 4 -3.26 27.45 -3.19
C ILE A 4 -2.76 27.96 -4.55
N GLY A 5 -3.65 28.51 -5.37
CA GLY A 5 -3.30 29.03 -6.69
C GLY A 5 -3.27 28.02 -7.83
N ASN A 6 -3.68 26.77 -7.58
CA ASN A 6 -3.76 25.70 -8.60
C ASN A 6 -2.44 25.47 -9.38
N PRO A 7 -1.33 25.17 -8.71
CA PRO A 7 -0.08 24.93 -9.41
C PRO A 7 -0.18 23.73 -10.33
N PRO A 8 0.51 23.72 -11.47
CA PRO A 8 0.52 22.58 -12.38
C PRO A 8 1.29 21.37 -11.83
N ILE A 9 2.22 21.60 -10.91
CA ILE A 9 3.01 20.55 -10.23
C ILE A 9 3.00 20.83 -8.73
N VAL A 10 2.72 19.78 -7.95
CA VAL A 10 2.71 19.82 -6.48
C VAL A 10 3.68 18.77 -5.96
N PHE A 11 4.59 19.16 -5.08
CA PHE A 11 5.48 18.26 -4.37
C PHE A 11 4.98 18.12 -2.92
N LEU A 12 4.85 16.87 -2.46
CA LEU A 12 4.46 16.53 -1.10
C LEU A 12 5.52 15.60 -0.51
N ASP A 13 6.23 16.09 0.51
CA ASP A 13 7.26 15.29 1.18
C ASP A 13 6.69 14.69 2.46
N GLU A 14 6.58 13.35 2.50
CA GLU A 14 6.00 12.56 3.60
C GLU A 14 4.74 13.17 4.23
N PRO A 15 3.70 13.49 3.46
CA PRO A 15 2.59 14.33 3.93
C PRO A 15 1.75 13.70 5.03
N SER A 16 1.82 12.38 5.22
CA SER A 16 1.06 11.65 6.24
C SER A 16 1.84 11.35 7.51
N THR A 17 3.12 11.74 7.59
CA THR A 17 3.96 11.45 8.75
C THR A 17 3.48 12.23 9.97
N GLY A 18 3.26 11.52 11.08
CA GLY A 18 2.76 12.12 12.33
C GLY A 18 1.27 12.49 12.33
N VAL A 19 0.54 12.15 11.27
CA VAL A 19 -0.91 12.45 11.15
C VAL A 19 -1.73 11.25 11.62
N ASP A 20 -2.79 11.52 12.38
CA ASP A 20 -3.72 10.48 12.83
C ASP A 20 -4.44 9.80 11.65
N PRO A 21 -4.90 8.53 11.80
CA PRO A 21 -5.47 7.76 10.70
C PRO A 21 -6.70 8.39 10.03
N LYS A 22 -7.50 9.13 10.80
CA LYS A 22 -8.70 9.80 10.28
C LYS A 22 -8.32 10.99 9.40
N ALA A 23 -7.40 11.83 9.86
CA ALA A 23 -6.91 12.98 9.11
C ALA A 23 -6.08 12.53 7.90
N LYS A 24 -5.33 11.43 7.99
CA LYS A 24 -4.62 10.80 6.88
C LYS A 24 -5.58 10.44 5.73
N ARG A 25 -6.69 9.75 6.01
CA ARG A 25 -7.71 9.40 5.01
C ARG A 25 -8.36 10.64 4.38
N PHE A 26 -8.62 11.66 5.17
CA PHE A 26 -9.14 12.93 4.65
C PHE A 26 -8.16 13.60 3.67
N MET A 27 -6.89 13.65 4.03
CA MET A 27 -5.83 14.17 3.17
C MET A 27 -5.72 13.37 1.86
N TRP A 28 -5.77 12.04 1.91
CA TRP A 28 -5.79 11.18 0.72
C TRP A 28 -6.95 11.52 -0.21
N THR A 29 -8.13 11.76 0.35
CA THR A 29 -9.30 12.17 -0.44
C THR A 29 -9.05 13.50 -1.16
N ILE A 30 -8.39 14.45 -0.51
CA ILE A 30 -8.05 15.74 -1.13
C ILE A 30 -7.03 15.56 -2.25
N VAL A 31 -5.95 14.80 -2.02
CA VAL A 31 -4.91 14.53 -3.02
C VAL A 31 -5.50 13.83 -4.24
N SER A 32 -6.31 12.80 -4.04
CA SER A 32 -7.02 12.08 -5.12
C SER A 32 -7.93 12.99 -5.91
N LYS A 33 -8.72 13.85 -5.26
CA LYS A 33 -9.60 14.80 -5.95
C LYS A 33 -8.81 15.75 -6.83
N ILE A 34 -7.67 16.25 -6.38
CA ILE A 34 -6.86 17.19 -7.14
C ILE A 34 -6.25 16.51 -8.36
N SER A 35 -5.69 15.31 -8.21
CA SER A 35 -5.10 14.56 -9.31
C SER A 35 -6.15 14.12 -10.35
N THR A 36 -7.38 13.80 -9.91
CA THR A 36 -8.43 13.27 -10.79
C THR A 36 -9.27 14.37 -11.43
N MET A 37 -9.70 15.36 -10.66
CA MET A 37 -10.61 16.41 -11.14
C MET A 37 -9.90 17.49 -11.97
N ARG A 38 -8.60 17.66 -11.77
CA ARG A 38 -7.80 18.64 -12.47
C ARG A 38 -6.80 17.93 -13.38
N LYS A 39 -7.24 17.52 -14.55
CA LYS A 39 -6.41 16.88 -15.60
C LYS A 39 -5.13 17.65 -16.00
N LYS A 40 -4.86 18.80 -15.37
CA LYS A 40 -3.71 19.68 -15.64
C LYS A 40 -2.69 19.75 -14.50
N SER A 41 -2.91 19.04 -13.39
CA SER A 41 -1.99 19.08 -12.24
C SER A 41 -1.38 17.71 -11.98
N VAL A 42 -0.08 17.67 -11.77
CA VAL A 42 0.68 16.48 -11.39
C VAL A 42 1.05 16.60 -9.92
N VAL A 43 0.83 15.54 -9.15
CA VAL A 43 1.26 15.44 -7.75
C VAL A 43 2.40 14.45 -7.66
N ILE A 44 3.52 14.87 -7.12
CA ILE A 44 4.68 14.03 -6.81
C ILE A 44 4.77 13.98 -5.29
N LEU A 45 4.69 12.78 -4.72
CA LEU A 45 4.80 12.59 -3.29
C LEU A 45 5.92 11.62 -2.92
N THR A 46 6.57 11.85 -1.79
CA THR A 46 7.45 10.88 -1.13
C THR A 46 6.71 10.27 0.05
N THR A 47 6.91 8.99 0.28
CA THR A 47 6.35 8.28 1.43
C THR A 47 7.13 7.00 1.70
N HIS A 48 7.18 6.59 2.96
CA HIS A 48 7.66 5.26 3.36
C HIS A 48 6.50 4.27 3.57
N SER A 49 5.24 4.71 3.40
CA SER A 49 4.04 3.87 3.52
C SER A 49 3.64 3.32 2.16
N MET A 50 3.77 2.00 1.98
CA MET A 50 3.35 1.32 0.76
C MET A 50 1.85 1.45 0.52
N GLU A 51 1.04 1.41 1.60
CA GLU A 51 -0.41 1.63 1.57
C GLU A 51 -0.76 3.00 0.96
N GLU A 52 -0.05 4.05 1.36
CA GLU A 52 -0.24 5.40 0.81
C GLU A 52 0.14 5.48 -0.66
N ALA A 53 1.27 4.91 -1.03
CA ALA A 53 1.73 4.86 -2.41
C ALA A 53 0.73 4.11 -3.31
N GLU A 54 0.20 2.96 -2.87
CA GLU A 54 -0.80 2.20 -3.61
C GLU A 54 -2.15 2.93 -3.72
N ALA A 55 -2.57 3.62 -2.67
CA ALA A 55 -3.85 4.33 -2.66
C ALA A 55 -3.85 5.61 -3.52
N LEU A 56 -2.72 6.29 -3.65
CA LEU A 56 -2.65 7.62 -4.25
C LEU A 56 -1.92 7.66 -5.59
N CYS A 57 -0.95 6.76 -5.83
CA CYS A 57 -0.07 6.86 -6.97
C CYS A 57 -0.53 5.99 -8.15
N THR A 58 -0.53 6.55 -9.34
CA THR A 58 -0.69 5.80 -10.59
C THR A 58 0.61 5.13 -11.02
N LYS A 59 1.74 5.75 -10.68
CA LYS A 59 3.09 5.20 -10.86
C LYS A 59 3.92 5.50 -9.63
N MET A 60 4.79 4.58 -9.26
CA MET A 60 5.69 4.73 -8.11
C MET A 60 7.10 4.26 -8.47
N GLY A 61 8.08 4.80 -7.78
CA GLY A 61 9.47 4.37 -7.86
C GLY A 61 10.00 4.01 -6.49
N ILE A 62 10.65 2.87 -6.37
CA ILE A 62 11.29 2.45 -5.12
C ILE A 62 12.77 2.86 -5.17
N MET A 63 13.19 3.61 -4.14
CA MET A 63 14.57 4.05 -3.97
C MET A 63 15.24 3.27 -2.84
N VAL A 64 16.48 2.85 -3.07
CA VAL A 64 17.33 2.22 -2.07
C VAL A 64 18.74 2.79 -2.20
N GLY A 65 19.29 3.31 -1.10
CA GLY A 65 20.61 3.91 -1.09
C GLY A 65 20.77 5.07 -2.10
N GLY A 66 19.74 5.92 -2.23
CA GLY A 66 19.74 7.07 -3.13
C GLY A 66 19.60 6.74 -4.62
N ARG A 67 19.31 5.47 -4.97
CA ARG A 67 19.15 5.03 -6.37
C ARG A 67 17.80 4.39 -6.61
N PHE A 68 17.17 4.68 -7.74
CA PHE A 68 15.96 3.98 -8.16
C PHE A 68 16.28 2.50 -8.47
N LYS A 69 15.53 1.59 -7.83
CA LYS A 69 15.61 0.15 -8.08
C LYS A 69 14.52 -0.34 -9.02
N CYS A 70 13.35 0.23 -8.95
CA CYS A 70 12.27 -0.06 -9.88
C CYS A 70 11.35 1.16 -10.04
N PHE A 71 10.61 1.16 -11.15
CA PHE A 71 9.62 2.20 -11.47
C PHE A 71 8.48 1.58 -12.29
N GLY A 72 7.25 1.89 -11.93
CA GLY A 72 6.08 1.38 -12.65
C GLY A 72 4.77 1.62 -11.90
N SER A 73 3.70 0.98 -12.37
CA SER A 73 2.46 0.88 -11.61
C SER A 73 2.63 -0.10 -10.44
N SER A 74 1.79 -0.01 -9.42
CA SER A 74 1.78 -0.96 -8.29
C SER A 74 1.71 -2.41 -8.78
N GLN A 75 0.80 -2.70 -9.72
CA GLN A 75 0.67 -4.03 -10.30
C GLN A 75 1.95 -4.50 -11.00
N HIS A 76 2.54 -3.68 -11.84
CA HIS A 76 3.78 -4.02 -12.54
C HIS A 76 4.94 -4.35 -11.58
N ILE A 77 5.04 -3.58 -10.49
CA ILE A 77 6.07 -3.82 -9.47
C ILE A 77 5.79 -5.13 -8.73
N LYS A 78 4.53 -5.41 -8.37
CA LYS A 78 4.12 -6.66 -7.73
C LYS A 78 4.38 -7.87 -8.63
N ASP A 79 4.02 -7.80 -9.89
CA ASP A 79 4.21 -8.91 -10.85
C ASP A 79 5.69 -9.22 -11.08
N LYS A 80 6.54 -8.19 -11.09
CA LYS A 80 7.97 -8.35 -11.41
C LYS A 80 8.84 -8.69 -10.20
N TYR A 81 8.50 -8.17 -9.03
CA TYR A 81 9.34 -8.26 -7.83
C TYR A 81 8.62 -8.92 -6.65
N GLY A 82 7.30 -9.12 -6.75
CA GLY A 82 6.54 -9.82 -5.72
C GLY A 82 6.88 -11.32 -5.72
N THR A 83 7.20 -11.84 -4.55
CA THR A 83 7.43 -13.27 -4.34
C THR A 83 6.43 -13.77 -3.32
N GLY A 84 5.51 -14.64 -3.75
CA GLY A 84 4.55 -15.29 -2.87
C GLY A 84 3.15 -14.68 -2.85
N TYR A 85 2.30 -15.32 -2.07
CA TYR A 85 0.90 -14.95 -1.86
C TYR A 85 0.67 -14.67 -0.39
N GLU A 86 -0.14 -13.67 -0.07
CA GLU A 86 -0.66 -13.46 1.27
C GLU A 86 -2.08 -14.03 1.32
N VAL A 87 -2.29 -15.04 2.17
CA VAL A 87 -3.60 -15.68 2.35
C VAL A 87 -4.11 -15.36 3.74
N GLU A 88 -5.17 -14.56 3.84
CA GLU A 88 -5.85 -14.24 5.09
C GLU A 88 -7.06 -15.17 5.27
N ILE A 89 -7.03 -16.06 6.26
CA ILE A 89 -8.13 -16.96 6.59
C ILE A 89 -8.78 -16.51 7.90
N LYS A 90 -10.03 -16.03 7.82
CA LYS A 90 -10.83 -15.64 8.99
C LYS A 90 -11.76 -16.79 9.39
N VAL A 91 -11.53 -17.35 10.57
CA VAL A 91 -12.35 -18.43 11.11
C VAL A 91 -13.03 -17.97 12.39
N ARG A 92 -14.29 -18.38 12.58
CA ARG A 92 -15.12 -17.87 13.67
C ARG A 92 -14.72 -18.39 15.04
N THR A 93 -14.47 -19.68 15.16
CA THR A 93 -13.97 -20.36 16.36
C THR A 93 -13.50 -21.76 15.93
N LEU A 94 -12.26 -22.10 16.20
CA LEU A 94 -11.73 -23.43 15.92
C LEU A 94 -11.19 -24.05 17.19
N SER A 95 -11.38 -25.35 17.36
CA SER A 95 -10.64 -26.14 18.32
C SER A 95 -9.18 -26.30 17.88
N GLU A 96 -8.26 -26.54 18.81
CA GLU A 96 -6.84 -26.75 18.50
C GLU A 96 -6.58 -27.86 17.47
N ASN A 97 -7.44 -28.91 17.48
CA ASN A 97 -7.37 -30.05 16.56
C ASN A 97 -7.72 -29.64 15.10
N GLU A 98 -8.66 -28.73 14.92
CA GLU A 98 -9.06 -28.24 13.58
C GLU A 98 -8.02 -27.29 13.02
N VAL A 99 -7.39 -26.46 13.85
CA VAL A 99 -6.25 -25.62 13.44
C VAL A 99 -5.09 -26.48 12.93
N THR A 100 -4.81 -27.59 13.59
CA THR A 100 -3.74 -28.51 13.19
C THR A 100 -4.04 -29.19 11.86
N LYS A 101 -5.31 -29.59 11.61
CA LYS A 101 -5.74 -30.15 10.33
C LYS A 101 -5.63 -29.15 9.19
N ILE A 102 -6.13 -27.93 9.38
CA ILE A 102 -6.03 -26.88 8.36
C ILE A 102 -4.58 -26.58 8.00
N LYS A 103 -3.67 -26.57 8.99
CA LYS A 103 -2.23 -26.40 8.75
C LYS A 103 -1.62 -27.55 7.93
N ALA A 104 -2.10 -28.77 8.10
CA ALA A 104 -1.62 -29.94 7.37
C ALA A 104 -2.18 -30.01 5.94
N ASP A 105 -3.41 -29.51 5.73
CA ASP A 105 -4.07 -29.52 4.41
C ASP A 105 -3.58 -28.38 3.50
N ILE A 106 -2.96 -27.33 4.05
CA ILE A 106 -2.31 -26.28 3.27
C ILE A 106 -0.87 -26.75 2.96
N ASP A 107 -0.74 -27.61 1.98
CA ASP A 107 0.56 -28.06 1.44
C ASP A 107 1.17 -26.99 0.53
N VAL A 108 1.59 -25.87 1.14
CA VAL A 108 2.27 -24.79 0.45
C VAL A 108 3.57 -24.46 1.20
N ASP A 109 4.62 -24.24 0.44
CA ASP A 109 5.94 -23.89 0.95
C ASP A 109 5.84 -22.78 2.01
N GLN A 110 5.91 -23.15 3.27
CA GLN A 110 5.71 -22.28 4.45
C GLN A 110 6.66 -21.07 4.50
N SER A 111 7.73 -21.10 3.71
CA SER A 111 8.68 -19.97 3.61
C SER A 111 8.13 -18.76 2.86
N LYS A 112 6.98 -18.91 2.16
CA LYS A 112 6.39 -17.90 1.28
C LYS A 112 4.99 -17.44 1.70
N ILE A 113 4.43 -17.98 2.81
CA ILE A 113 3.09 -17.62 3.27
C ILE A 113 3.14 -17.07 4.69
N ASN A 114 2.66 -15.84 4.86
CA ASN A 114 2.33 -15.26 6.15
C ASN A 114 0.85 -15.54 6.45
N ILE A 115 0.59 -16.42 7.41
CA ILE A 115 -0.78 -16.76 7.84
C ILE A 115 -1.10 -15.94 9.09
N PHE A 116 -2.05 -15.02 8.98
CA PHE A 116 -2.56 -14.26 10.12
C PHE A 116 -3.87 -14.88 10.61
N TYR A 117 -3.91 -15.25 11.89
CA TYR A 117 -5.12 -15.69 12.56
C TYR A 117 -5.74 -14.52 13.32
N MET A 118 -6.99 -14.18 13.03
CA MET A 118 -7.78 -13.30 13.88
C MET A 118 -8.89 -14.15 14.52
N ILE A 119 -8.71 -14.47 15.80
CA ILE A 119 -9.76 -15.08 16.64
C ILE A 119 -10.57 -13.93 17.25
N ARG A 120 -11.86 -13.94 17.02
CA ARG A 120 -12.83 -13.02 17.62
C ARG A 120 -13.57 -13.73 18.74
#